data_cba7975e7c4cf443ee6d79ac3f3bb35e
#
_entry.id   cba7975e7c4cf443ee6d79ac3f3bb35e
#
_cell.length_a   1.000
_cell.length_b   1.000
_cell.length_c   1.000
_cell.angle_alpha   90.00
_cell.angle_beta   90.00
_cell.angle_gamma   90.00
#
_symmetry.space_group_name_H-M   'P 1'
#
loop_
_entity.id
_entity.type
_entity.pdbx_description
1 polymer ?
#
loop_
_entity_poly.entity_id
_entity_poly.type
_entity_poly.pdbx_seq_one_letter_code
_entity_poly.pdbx_strand_id
1 'polypeptide(L)'
;GINVAKAIDIMLSLIISPTVGFVVAALLLFAMKRVWLGSKIHKTPEERLLVDGKKHPPFWARLTLVASAMGVSFVHGSNDGQKGIGLVMLVLICMAPAYFALDMSSRSYDLDRTQDANQRIMEIYQRNQEQVSTVVNFSVPAHAQEELMTHCAAGEALEAMATLDNRLGQVRTYEEMSLTDRREVRRLLLCIDDTARKVSKLPLPAKELPDLAKWRKDLTATAEYAPTWVIVSIALALGCGTMVGWRRIVY
;
A
#
# COMPACT_ATOMS: atom_id res chain seq x y z
N GLY A 1 -1.06 -15.76 -15.89
CA GLY A 1 0.39 -15.94 -15.86
C GLY A 1 1.04 -14.98 -14.85
N ILE A 2 2.22 -15.33 -14.34
CA ILE A 2 2.98 -14.47 -13.41
C ILE A 2 3.47 -13.24 -14.18
N ASN A 3 3.26 -12.06 -13.62
CA ASN A 3 3.81 -10.82 -14.18
C ASN A 3 5.32 -10.77 -13.91
N VAL A 4 6.11 -11.18 -14.91
CA VAL A 4 7.58 -11.30 -14.81
C VAL A 4 8.24 -9.96 -14.45
N ALA A 5 7.77 -8.84 -15.02
CA ALA A 5 8.31 -7.53 -14.72
C ALA A 5 8.15 -7.18 -13.23
N LYS A 6 6.98 -7.45 -12.65
CA LYS A 6 6.72 -7.21 -11.23
C LYS A 6 7.52 -8.16 -10.33
N ALA A 7 7.75 -9.39 -10.77
CA ALA A 7 8.61 -10.35 -10.05
C ALA A 7 10.08 -9.87 -10.02
N ILE A 8 10.59 -9.33 -11.12
CA ILE A 8 11.93 -8.74 -11.19
C ILE A 8 12.05 -7.53 -10.28
N ASP A 9 11.07 -6.63 -10.28
CA ASP A 9 11.06 -5.45 -9.40
C ASP A 9 11.10 -5.84 -7.92
N ILE A 10 10.36 -6.89 -7.54
CA ILE A 10 10.37 -7.40 -6.16
C ILE A 10 11.73 -8.00 -5.82
N MET A 11 12.31 -8.81 -6.71
CA MET A 11 13.63 -9.40 -6.48
C MET A 11 14.73 -8.35 -6.38
N LEU A 12 14.70 -7.32 -7.25
CA LEU A 12 15.64 -6.21 -7.19
C LEU A 12 15.50 -5.43 -5.86
N SER A 13 14.28 -5.16 -5.42
CA SER A 13 14.06 -4.46 -4.15
C SER A 13 14.55 -5.25 -2.94
N LEU A 14 14.45 -6.58 -2.96
CA LEU A 14 14.97 -7.47 -1.91
C LEU A 14 16.50 -7.45 -1.79
N ILE A 15 17.20 -7.20 -2.90
CA ILE A 15 18.68 -7.10 -2.92
C ILE A 15 19.12 -5.67 -2.60
N ILE A 16 18.49 -4.67 -3.21
CA ILE A 16 18.87 -3.27 -3.09
C ILE A 16 18.62 -2.77 -1.65
N SER A 17 17.49 -3.12 -1.05
CA SER A 17 17.11 -2.61 0.28
C SER A 17 18.10 -3.01 1.39
N PRO A 18 18.50 -4.28 1.57
CA PRO A 18 19.51 -4.65 2.56
C PRO A 18 20.90 -4.05 2.24
N THR A 19 21.25 -3.96 0.96
CA THR A 19 22.54 -3.39 0.53
C THR A 19 22.64 -1.91 0.89
N VAL A 20 21.60 -1.14 0.59
CA VAL A 20 21.52 0.28 0.95
C VAL A 20 21.53 0.43 2.48
N GLY A 21 20.74 -0.38 3.19
CA GLY A 21 20.71 -0.39 4.66
C GLY A 21 22.10 -0.67 5.27
N PHE A 22 22.81 -1.67 4.73
CA PHE A 22 24.17 -1.99 5.17
C PHE A 22 25.16 -0.83 4.94
N VAL A 23 25.15 -0.24 3.74
CA VAL A 23 26.04 0.87 3.40
C VAL A 23 25.76 2.08 4.30
N VAL A 24 24.50 2.45 4.48
CA VAL A 24 24.12 3.58 5.35
C VAL A 24 24.53 3.32 6.80
N ALA A 25 24.26 2.11 7.32
CA ALA A 25 24.67 1.74 8.69
C ALA A 25 26.19 1.77 8.86
N ALA A 26 26.96 1.25 7.89
CA ALA A 26 28.42 1.27 7.92
C ALA A 26 28.97 2.71 7.89
N LEU A 27 28.42 3.58 7.04
CA LEU A 27 28.79 4.98 6.96
C LEU A 27 28.48 5.73 8.27
N LEU A 28 27.31 5.49 8.86
CA LEU A 28 26.92 6.07 10.16
C LEU A 28 27.85 5.61 11.28
N LEU A 29 28.17 4.33 11.35
CA LEU A 29 29.12 3.80 12.34
C LEU A 29 30.51 4.38 12.16
N PHE A 30 30.98 4.50 10.92
CA PHE A 30 32.26 5.12 10.62
C PHE A 30 32.28 6.59 11.02
N ALA A 31 31.25 7.36 10.69
CA ALA A 31 31.09 8.76 11.06
C ALA A 31 31.05 8.94 12.59
N MET A 32 30.25 8.11 13.29
CA MET A 32 30.18 8.12 14.75
C MET A 32 31.52 7.81 15.39
N LYS A 33 32.25 6.81 14.87
CA LYS A 33 33.59 6.46 15.35
C LYS A 33 34.59 7.62 15.12
N ARG A 34 34.46 8.34 14.00
CA ARG A 34 35.31 9.48 13.66
C ARG A 34 35.04 10.69 14.55
N VAL A 35 33.77 11.02 14.80
CA VAL A 35 33.34 12.20 15.57
C VAL A 35 33.53 12.01 17.07
N TRP A 36 33.28 10.82 17.59
CA TRP A 36 33.37 10.48 19.02
C TRP A 36 34.57 9.57 19.34
N LEU A 37 35.74 9.81 18.69
CA LEU A 37 36.97 9.12 19.02
C LEU A 37 37.30 9.31 20.51
N GLY A 38 37.39 8.19 21.25
CA GLY A 38 37.69 8.22 22.70
C GLY A 38 36.45 8.30 23.60
N SER A 39 35.25 8.36 23.05
CA SER A 39 34.04 8.32 23.85
C SER A 39 33.86 6.94 24.56
N LYS A 40 33.41 7.01 25.81
CA LYS A 40 33.08 5.81 26.62
C LYS A 40 31.95 4.94 26.01
N ILE A 41 31.30 5.43 24.96
CA ILE A 41 30.20 4.73 24.23
C ILE A 41 30.73 3.55 23.43
N HIS A 42 31.97 3.63 22.93
CA HIS A 42 32.60 2.60 22.08
C HIS A 42 33.30 1.48 22.87
N LYS A 43 33.33 1.58 24.21
CA LYS A 43 33.93 0.53 25.06
C LYS A 43 32.96 -0.62 25.26
N THR A 44 33.44 -1.84 25.17
CA THR A 44 32.67 -3.02 25.51
C THR A 44 32.26 -3.01 26.99
N PRO A 45 31.21 -3.74 27.41
CA PRO A 45 30.82 -3.85 28.82
C PRO A 45 31.97 -4.32 29.73
N GLU A 46 32.85 -5.20 29.22
CA GLU A 46 34.00 -5.71 29.92
C GLU A 46 35.11 -4.67 30.11
N GLU A 47 35.48 -3.95 29.04
CA GLU A 47 36.43 -2.85 29.11
C GLU A 47 35.93 -1.71 30.01
N ARG A 48 34.63 -1.48 30.07
CA ARG A 48 34.05 -0.47 30.97
C ARG A 48 34.10 -0.91 32.41
N LEU A 49 33.86 -2.22 32.68
CA LEU A 49 33.98 -2.75 34.02
C LEU A 49 35.40 -2.58 34.54
N LEU A 50 36.41 -2.86 33.71
CA LEU A 50 37.81 -2.74 34.06
C LEU A 50 38.26 -1.30 34.26
N VAL A 51 37.77 -0.34 33.43
CA VAL A 51 38.25 1.05 33.45
C VAL A 51 37.41 1.97 34.36
N ASP A 52 36.07 1.79 34.36
CA ASP A 52 35.11 2.68 35.05
C ASP A 52 34.44 1.99 36.26
N GLY A 53 34.69 0.70 36.50
CA GLY A 53 34.00 -0.09 37.54
C GLY A 53 32.46 -0.25 37.29
N LYS A 54 31.95 0.16 36.14
CA LYS A 54 30.53 0.16 35.82
C LYS A 54 30.25 -0.70 34.60
N LYS A 55 29.40 -1.73 34.77
CA LYS A 55 29.03 -2.67 33.72
C LYS A 55 28.05 -2.09 32.67
N HIS A 56 27.33 -1.01 33.01
CA HIS A 56 26.27 -0.47 32.18
C HIS A 56 26.69 0.83 31.47
N PRO A 57 26.21 1.07 30.23
CA PRO A 57 26.45 2.32 29.52
C PRO A 57 25.78 3.52 30.20
N PRO A 58 26.18 4.77 29.91
CA PRO A 58 25.57 5.96 30.46
C PRO A 58 24.06 5.97 30.22
N PHE A 59 23.30 6.64 31.10
CA PHE A 59 21.84 6.69 31.00
C PHE A 59 21.34 7.10 29.59
N TRP A 60 21.93 8.15 29.02
CA TRP A 60 21.57 8.63 27.69
C TRP A 60 21.82 7.60 26.58
N ALA A 61 22.91 6.85 26.63
CA ALA A 61 23.18 5.79 25.67
C ALA A 61 22.16 4.64 25.81
N ARG A 62 21.76 4.31 27.03
CA ARG A 62 20.70 3.33 27.28
C ARG A 62 19.35 3.81 26.74
N LEU A 63 18.98 5.07 26.99
CA LEU A 63 17.76 5.66 26.50
C LEU A 63 17.72 5.64 24.97
N THR A 64 18.82 6.02 24.32
CA THR A 64 18.95 6.00 22.84
C THR A 64 18.83 4.57 22.30
N LEU A 65 19.44 3.58 22.95
CA LEU A 65 19.32 2.17 22.56
C LEU A 65 17.89 1.66 22.66
N VAL A 66 17.20 1.97 23.76
CA VAL A 66 15.80 1.59 23.94
C VAL A 66 14.92 2.28 22.91
N ALA A 67 15.07 3.59 22.70
CA ALA A 67 14.31 4.33 21.71
C ALA A 67 14.56 3.80 20.28
N SER A 68 15.82 3.48 19.95
CA SER A 68 16.18 2.87 18.66
C SER A 68 15.54 1.48 18.49
N ALA A 69 15.59 0.63 19.53
CA ALA A 69 14.97 -0.68 19.51
C ALA A 69 13.45 -0.59 19.34
N MET A 70 12.81 0.35 20.04
CA MET A 70 11.38 0.62 19.86
C MET A 70 11.06 1.09 18.43
N GLY A 71 11.86 1.99 17.86
CA GLY A 71 11.71 2.46 16.50
C GLY A 71 11.83 1.34 15.47
N VAL A 72 12.85 0.52 15.58
CA VAL A 72 13.06 -0.65 14.71
C VAL A 72 11.89 -1.63 14.83
N SER A 73 11.46 -1.95 16.04
CA SER A 73 10.33 -2.86 16.28
C SER A 73 9.03 -2.31 15.69
N PHE A 74 8.80 -1.00 15.82
CA PHE A 74 7.63 -0.34 15.25
C PHE A 74 7.62 -0.43 13.72
N VAL A 75 8.73 -0.08 13.07
CA VAL A 75 8.85 -0.11 11.60
C VAL A 75 8.72 -1.55 11.07
N HIS A 76 9.37 -2.50 11.73
CA HIS A 76 9.30 -3.92 11.35
C HIS A 76 7.89 -4.47 11.53
N GLY A 77 7.28 -4.25 12.67
CA GLY A 77 5.90 -4.66 12.95
C GLY A 77 4.87 -4.03 12.02
N SER A 78 5.06 -2.76 11.65
CA SER A 78 4.21 -2.07 10.67
C SER A 78 4.33 -2.72 9.28
N ASN A 79 5.54 -3.05 8.83
CA ASN A 79 5.77 -3.68 7.52
C ASN A 79 5.19 -5.11 7.47
N ASP A 80 5.42 -5.91 8.49
CA ASP A 80 4.89 -7.28 8.55
C ASP A 80 3.38 -7.30 8.80
N GLY A 81 2.88 -6.34 9.56
CA GLY A 81 1.45 -6.10 9.76
C GLY A 81 0.71 -5.87 8.45
N GLN A 82 1.26 -5.04 7.56
CA GLN A 82 0.66 -4.78 6.23
C GLN A 82 0.52 -6.06 5.41
N LYS A 83 1.54 -6.94 5.43
CA LYS A 83 1.49 -8.24 4.73
C LYS A 83 0.42 -9.15 5.34
N GLY A 84 0.36 -9.22 6.67
CA GLY A 84 -0.65 -9.98 7.40
C GLY A 84 -2.06 -9.50 7.11
N ILE A 85 -2.30 -8.18 7.16
CA ILE A 85 -3.58 -7.57 6.80
C ILE A 85 -3.95 -7.92 5.37
N GLY A 86 -3.03 -7.76 4.40
CA GLY A 86 -3.26 -8.09 3.00
C GLY A 86 -3.66 -9.56 2.80
N LEU A 87 -2.98 -10.49 3.47
CA LEU A 87 -3.29 -11.92 3.39
C LEU A 87 -4.66 -12.24 3.98
N VAL A 88 -4.98 -11.70 5.16
CA VAL A 88 -6.29 -11.90 5.81
C VAL A 88 -7.40 -11.29 4.94
N MET A 89 -7.21 -10.08 4.41
CA MET A 89 -8.19 -9.47 3.51
C MET A 89 -8.39 -10.28 2.22
N LEU A 90 -7.32 -10.85 1.66
CA LEU A 90 -7.44 -11.74 0.52
C LEU A 90 -8.35 -12.94 0.84
N VAL A 91 -8.12 -13.59 1.97
CA VAL A 91 -8.95 -14.74 2.41
C VAL A 91 -10.40 -14.32 2.65
N LEU A 92 -10.63 -13.20 3.34
CA LEU A 92 -11.98 -12.69 3.63
C LEU A 92 -12.74 -12.34 2.34
N ILE A 93 -12.08 -11.69 1.38
CA ILE A 93 -12.68 -11.37 0.08
C ILE A 93 -12.98 -12.65 -0.72
N CYS A 94 -12.12 -13.68 -0.64
CA CYS A 94 -12.38 -14.96 -1.30
C CYS A 94 -13.52 -15.74 -0.66
N MET A 95 -13.61 -15.75 0.68
CA MET A 95 -14.64 -16.51 1.41
C MET A 95 -15.99 -15.81 1.44
N ALA A 96 -16.02 -14.50 1.62
CA ALA A 96 -17.23 -13.70 1.76
C ALA A 96 -17.14 -12.39 0.94
N PRO A 97 -17.01 -12.49 -0.39
CA PRO A 97 -16.81 -11.33 -1.27
C PRO A 97 -17.93 -10.29 -1.16
N ALA A 98 -19.13 -10.72 -0.80
CA ALA A 98 -20.28 -9.85 -0.62
C ALA A 98 -20.11 -8.81 0.51
N TYR A 99 -19.37 -9.19 1.56
CA TYR A 99 -19.17 -8.35 2.74
C TYR A 99 -17.85 -7.61 2.74
N PHE A 100 -16.84 -8.12 2.02
CA PHE A 100 -15.48 -7.59 2.05
C PHE A 100 -14.99 -7.07 0.70
N ALA A 101 -15.85 -7.11 -0.34
CA ALA A 101 -15.50 -6.56 -1.64
C ALA A 101 -15.30 -5.04 -1.60
N LEU A 102 -16.14 -4.33 -0.86
CA LEU A 102 -16.12 -2.88 -0.70
C LEU A 102 -16.24 -2.53 0.79
N ASP A 103 -15.79 -1.36 1.17
CA ASP A 103 -15.95 -0.85 2.53
C ASP A 103 -17.41 -0.52 2.81
N MET A 104 -18.09 -1.41 3.51
CA MET A 104 -19.50 -1.26 3.86
C MET A 104 -19.75 -0.13 4.86
N SER A 105 -18.72 0.42 5.50
CA SER A 105 -18.83 1.58 6.38
C SER A 105 -18.74 2.92 5.63
N SER A 106 -18.52 2.88 4.31
CA SER A 106 -18.45 4.06 3.45
C SER A 106 -19.78 4.80 3.43
N ARG A 107 -19.68 6.13 3.55
CA ARG A 107 -20.83 7.03 3.50
C ARG A 107 -21.03 7.58 2.09
N SER A 108 -22.15 8.26 1.87
CA SER A 108 -22.46 8.95 0.61
C SER A 108 -21.27 9.82 0.12
N TYR A 109 -20.63 10.55 1.02
CA TYR A 109 -19.43 11.35 0.68
C TYR A 109 -18.29 10.52 0.06
N ASP A 110 -18.08 9.29 0.51
CA ASP A 110 -17.01 8.44 -0.02
C ASP A 110 -17.36 7.93 -1.43
N LEU A 111 -18.65 7.67 -1.68
CA LEU A 111 -19.15 7.32 -3.01
C LEU A 111 -19.03 8.50 -3.97
N ASP A 112 -19.46 9.70 -3.54
CA ASP A 112 -19.35 10.93 -4.33
C ASP A 112 -17.87 11.21 -4.70
N ARG A 113 -16.96 11.01 -3.73
CA ARG A 113 -15.52 11.15 -3.95
C ARG A 113 -14.97 10.14 -4.96
N THR A 114 -15.45 8.90 -4.90
CA THR A 114 -15.08 7.84 -5.86
C THR A 114 -15.59 8.18 -7.26
N GLN A 115 -16.81 8.71 -7.35
CA GLN A 115 -17.41 9.14 -8.61
C GLN A 115 -16.70 10.36 -9.22
N ASP A 116 -16.39 11.39 -8.39
CA ASP A 116 -15.58 12.55 -8.83
C ASP A 116 -14.20 12.10 -9.32
N ALA A 117 -13.55 11.17 -8.61
CA ALA A 117 -12.26 10.62 -9.04
C ALA A 117 -12.36 9.91 -10.41
N ASN A 118 -13.43 9.13 -10.63
CA ASN A 118 -13.69 8.48 -11.91
C ASN A 118 -13.83 9.50 -13.05
N GLN A 119 -14.62 10.56 -12.84
CA GLN A 119 -14.84 11.63 -13.82
C GLN A 119 -13.54 12.39 -14.11
N ARG A 120 -12.74 12.71 -13.08
CA ARG A 120 -11.45 13.39 -13.25
C ARG A 120 -10.44 12.57 -14.04
N ILE A 121 -10.39 11.25 -13.80
CA ILE A 121 -9.53 10.37 -14.60
C ILE A 121 -9.99 10.35 -16.06
N MET A 122 -11.31 10.30 -16.30
CA MET A 122 -11.88 10.39 -17.66
C MET A 122 -11.51 11.69 -18.36
N GLU A 123 -11.59 12.85 -17.66
CA GLU A 123 -11.16 14.14 -18.19
C GLU A 123 -9.67 14.15 -18.56
N ILE A 124 -8.80 13.56 -17.73
CA ILE A 124 -7.37 13.43 -18.04
C ILE A 124 -7.17 12.61 -19.33
N TYR A 125 -7.91 11.52 -19.48
CA TYR A 125 -7.82 10.69 -20.69
C TYR A 125 -8.27 11.44 -21.93
N GLN A 126 -9.36 12.18 -21.85
CA GLN A 126 -9.88 12.98 -22.98
C GLN A 126 -8.93 14.11 -23.38
N ARG A 127 -8.31 14.79 -22.39
CA ARG A 127 -7.34 15.86 -22.67
C ARG A 127 -6.04 15.34 -23.30
N ASN A 128 -5.68 14.10 -23.02
CA ASN A 128 -4.44 13.47 -23.49
C ASN A 128 -4.73 12.30 -24.45
N GLN A 129 -5.79 12.41 -25.25
CA GLN A 129 -6.30 11.32 -26.08
C GLN A 129 -5.24 10.71 -27.00
N GLU A 130 -4.36 11.51 -27.57
CA GLU A 130 -3.31 11.05 -28.48
C GLU A 130 -2.36 10.06 -27.80
N GLN A 131 -1.87 10.39 -26.60
CA GLN A 131 -0.96 9.54 -25.83
C GLN A 131 -1.69 8.34 -25.24
N VAL A 132 -2.90 8.56 -24.73
CA VAL A 132 -3.70 7.55 -24.01
C VAL A 132 -4.32 6.53 -24.97
N SER A 133 -4.55 6.86 -26.24
CA SER A 133 -5.11 5.97 -27.26
C SER A 133 -4.23 4.72 -27.54
N THR A 134 -2.96 4.75 -27.15
CA THR A 134 -2.07 3.58 -27.19
C THR A 134 -2.47 2.49 -26.19
N VAL A 135 -3.22 2.84 -25.16
CA VAL A 135 -3.64 1.93 -24.05
C VAL A 135 -5.16 1.79 -24.00
N VAL A 136 -5.90 2.87 -24.24
CA VAL A 136 -7.36 2.94 -24.10
C VAL A 136 -8.01 3.13 -25.47
N ASN A 137 -9.08 2.40 -25.73
CA ASN A 137 -9.82 2.51 -26.99
C ASN A 137 -10.92 3.56 -26.87
N PHE A 138 -10.79 4.65 -27.60
CA PHE A 138 -11.79 5.74 -27.65
C PHE A 138 -12.90 5.51 -28.71
N SER A 139 -12.79 4.46 -29.52
CA SER A 139 -13.76 4.17 -30.58
C SER A 139 -15.01 3.43 -30.08
N VAL A 140 -14.96 2.89 -28.87
CA VAL A 140 -16.09 2.23 -28.22
C VAL A 140 -16.97 3.31 -27.61
N PRO A 141 -18.26 3.45 -28.01
CA PRO A 141 -19.15 4.38 -27.34
C PRO A 141 -19.28 3.97 -25.87
N ALA A 142 -19.16 4.94 -24.98
CA ALA A 142 -19.29 4.76 -23.54
C ALA A 142 -20.77 4.55 -23.17
N HIS A 143 -21.39 3.52 -23.71
CA HIS A 143 -22.70 3.08 -23.30
C HIS A 143 -22.53 2.02 -22.20
N ALA A 144 -23.00 2.36 -21.02
CA ALA A 144 -23.10 1.39 -19.92
C ALA A 144 -23.94 0.21 -20.40
N GLN A 145 -23.28 -0.89 -20.78
CA GLN A 145 -23.97 -2.14 -21.04
C GLN A 145 -24.45 -2.70 -19.69
N GLU A 146 -25.68 -3.14 -19.66
CA GLU A 146 -26.31 -3.75 -18.49
C GLU A 146 -25.71 -5.13 -18.19
N GLU A 147 -24.90 -5.68 -19.11
CA GLU A 147 -24.20 -6.93 -18.95
C GLU A 147 -22.98 -6.83 -18.02
N LEU A 148 -22.89 -7.84 -17.16
CA LEU A 148 -21.81 -8.00 -16.20
C LEU A 148 -20.46 -8.11 -16.96
N MET A 149 -19.58 -7.12 -16.84
CA MET A 149 -18.25 -7.20 -17.46
C MET A 149 -17.46 -8.37 -16.88
N THR A 150 -17.25 -9.43 -17.65
CA THR A 150 -16.54 -10.63 -17.20
C THR A 150 -15.01 -10.46 -17.25
N HIS A 151 -14.53 -9.63 -18.15
CA HIS A 151 -13.10 -9.32 -18.33
C HIS A 151 -12.91 -7.80 -18.38
N CYS A 152 -11.74 -7.33 -17.93
CA CYS A 152 -11.34 -5.95 -18.08
C CYS A 152 -10.04 -5.87 -18.87
N ALA A 153 -10.15 -5.45 -20.11
CA ALA A 153 -9.00 -5.03 -20.90
C ALA A 153 -8.79 -3.51 -20.75
N ALA A 154 -7.54 -3.05 -20.86
CA ALA A 154 -7.26 -1.62 -20.79
C ALA A 154 -8.00 -0.81 -21.87
N GLY A 155 -8.28 -1.43 -23.03
CA GLY A 155 -9.08 -0.83 -24.10
C GLY A 155 -10.53 -0.52 -23.72
N GLU A 156 -11.08 -1.23 -22.73
CA GLU A 156 -12.48 -1.12 -22.27
C GLU A 156 -12.65 -0.16 -21.07
N ALA A 157 -11.59 0.55 -20.70
CA ALA A 157 -11.59 1.39 -19.50
C ALA A 157 -12.67 2.49 -19.52
N LEU A 158 -12.98 3.07 -20.68
CA LEU A 158 -14.01 4.12 -20.79
C LEU A 158 -15.41 3.54 -20.55
N GLU A 159 -15.67 2.33 -21.03
CA GLU A 159 -16.92 1.61 -20.77
C GLU A 159 -17.04 1.24 -19.30
N ALA A 160 -15.94 0.76 -18.69
CA ALA A 160 -15.87 0.49 -17.26
C ALA A 160 -16.14 1.74 -16.42
N MET A 161 -15.62 2.90 -16.82
CA MET A 161 -15.85 4.18 -16.15
C MET A 161 -17.31 4.62 -16.26
N ALA A 162 -17.94 4.48 -17.43
CA ALA A 162 -19.35 4.83 -17.63
C ALA A 162 -20.28 3.90 -16.85
N THR A 163 -19.97 2.59 -16.83
CA THR A 163 -20.72 1.60 -16.05
C THR A 163 -20.61 1.88 -14.56
N LEU A 164 -19.41 2.20 -14.06
CA LEU A 164 -19.17 2.58 -12.67
C LEU A 164 -19.99 3.81 -12.28
N ASP A 165 -19.97 4.85 -13.09
CA ASP A 165 -20.69 6.10 -12.85
C ASP A 165 -22.20 5.86 -12.75
N ASN A 166 -22.76 5.05 -13.66
CA ASN A 166 -24.18 4.66 -13.64
C ASN A 166 -24.54 3.87 -12.38
N ARG A 167 -23.69 2.89 -11.97
CA ARG A 167 -23.93 2.08 -10.78
C ARG A 167 -23.85 2.89 -9.49
N LEU A 168 -22.88 3.77 -9.36
CA LEU A 168 -22.71 4.64 -8.18
C LEU A 168 -23.79 5.72 -8.10
N GLY A 169 -24.23 6.27 -9.24
CA GLY A 169 -25.26 7.31 -9.29
C GLY A 169 -26.65 6.85 -8.85
N GLN A 170 -26.90 5.55 -8.78
CA GLN A 170 -28.20 4.98 -8.39
C GLN A 170 -28.34 4.71 -6.88
N VAL A 171 -27.25 4.77 -6.12
CA VAL A 171 -27.21 4.41 -4.70
C VAL A 171 -26.50 5.47 -3.89
N ARG A 172 -26.79 5.53 -2.59
CA ARG A 172 -26.11 6.43 -1.64
C ARG A 172 -25.10 5.71 -0.77
N THR A 173 -25.26 4.40 -0.61
CA THR A 173 -24.34 3.55 0.16
C THR A 173 -24.18 2.20 -0.54
N TYR A 174 -23.05 1.53 -0.31
CA TYR A 174 -22.85 0.17 -0.85
C TYR A 174 -23.80 -0.86 -0.25
N GLU A 175 -24.44 -0.57 0.88
CA GLU A 175 -25.45 -1.46 1.49
C GLU A 175 -26.70 -1.63 0.62
N GLU A 176 -27.05 -0.59 -0.14
CA GLU A 176 -28.19 -0.60 -1.08
C GLU A 176 -27.97 -1.49 -2.30
N MET A 177 -26.70 -1.82 -2.60
CA MET A 177 -26.34 -2.65 -3.75
C MET A 177 -26.53 -4.13 -3.47
N SER A 178 -26.91 -4.87 -4.52
CA SER A 178 -26.90 -6.34 -4.49
C SER A 178 -25.50 -6.90 -4.30
N LEU A 179 -25.40 -8.16 -3.87
CA LEU A 179 -24.09 -8.83 -3.69
C LEU A 179 -23.31 -8.94 -5.01
N THR A 180 -24.01 -9.04 -6.12
CA THR A 180 -23.45 -9.12 -7.46
C THR A 180 -22.88 -7.77 -7.87
N ASP A 181 -23.65 -6.68 -7.66
CA ASP A 181 -23.24 -5.33 -8.00
C ASP A 181 -22.01 -4.88 -7.22
N ARG A 182 -21.91 -5.24 -5.93
CA ARG A 182 -20.71 -4.93 -5.12
C ARG A 182 -19.43 -5.55 -5.68
N ARG A 183 -19.52 -6.81 -6.16
CA ARG A 183 -18.38 -7.48 -6.82
C ARG A 183 -18.01 -6.81 -8.14
N GLU A 184 -19.03 -6.42 -8.89
CA GLU A 184 -18.84 -5.74 -10.16
C GLU A 184 -18.20 -4.38 -9.94
N VAL A 185 -18.73 -3.55 -9.05
CA VAL A 185 -18.15 -2.23 -8.70
C VAL A 185 -16.70 -2.37 -8.27
N ARG A 186 -16.36 -3.32 -7.37
CA ARG A 186 -14.97 -3.58 -7.02
C ARG A 186 -14.11 -3.91 -8.24
N ARG A 187 -14.60 -4.75 -9.14
CA ARG A 187 -13.86 -5.14 -10.34
C ARG A 187 -13.64 -3.96 -11.26
N LEU A 188 -14.67 -3.12 -11.45
CA LEU A 188 -14.57 -1.88 -12.24
C LEU A 188 -13.54 -0.92 -11.64
N LEU A 189 -13.57 -0.68 -10.34
CA LEU A 189 -12.60 0.17 -9.63
C LEU A 189 -11.16 -0.30 -9.85
N LEU A 190 -10.89 -1.59 -9.66
CA LEU A 190 -9.56 -2.17 -9.85
C LEU A 190 -9.12 -2.18 -11.32
N CYS A 191 -10.06 -2.33 -12.25
CA CYS A 191 -9.83 -2.24 -13.68
C CYS A 191 -9.38 -0.85 -14.09
N ILE A 192 -10.14 0.15 -13.68
CA ILE A 192 -9.85 1.56 -13.98
C ILE A 192 -8.49 1.94 -13.36
N ASP A 193 -8.19 1.50 -12.13
CA ASP A 193 -6.89 1.75 -11.49
C ASP A 193 -5.73 1.09 -12.25
N ASP A 194 -5.86 -0.18 -12.67
CA ASP A 194 -4.80 -0.86 -13.44
C ASP A 194 -4.53 -0.16 -14.78
N THR A 195 -5.60 0.29 -15.44
CA THR A 195 -5.46 1.07 -16.69
C THR A 195 -4.82 2.42 -16.41
N ALA A 196 -5.25 3.15 -15.38
CA ALA A 196 -4.67 4.43 -15.01
C ALA A 196 -3.18 4.29 -14.59
N ARG A 197 -2.81 3.15 -14.01
CA ARG A 197 -1.40 2.81 -13.75
C ARG A 197 -0.58 2.60 -15.02
N LYS A 198 -1.17 2.03 -16.06
CA LYS A 198 -0.52 1.91 -17.37
C LYS A 198 -0.39 3.27 -18.03
N VAL A 199 -1.44 4.07 -17.99
CA VAL A 199 -1.46 5.44 -18.53
C VAL A 199 -0.45 6.34 -17.81
N SER A 200 -0.25 6.20 -16.50
CA SER A 200 0.76 6.97 -15.74
C SER A 200 2.21 6.72 -16.17
N LYS A 201 2.48 5.68 -16.97
CA LYS A 201 3.80 5.38 -17.54
C LYS A 201 4.00 6.00 -18.92
N LEU A 202 2.97 6.58 -19.49
CA LEU A 202 3.03 7.30 -20.78
C LEU A 202 3.66 8.69 -20.58
N PRO A 203 4.18 9.31 -21.63
CA PRO A 203 4.74 10.66 -21.59
C PRO A 203 3.65 11.72 -21.49
N LEU A 204 2.93 11.73 -20.36
CA LEU A 204 1.91 12.73 -20.05
C LEU A 204 2.57 14.05 -19.59
N PRO A 205 1.87 15.20 -19.72
CA PRO A 205 2.32 16.45 -19.14
C PRO A 205 2.62 16.32 -17.65
N ALA A 206 3.72 16.93 -17.19
CA ALA A 206 4.20 16.78 -15.81
C ALA A 206 3.15 17.16 -14.74
N LYS A 207 2.20 18.01 -15.08
CA LYS A 207 1.09 18.41 -14.20
C LYS A 207 0.03 17.32 -14.03
N GLU A 208 -0.18 16.49 -15.04
CA GLU A 208 -1.24 15.46 -15.03
C GLU A 208 -0.86 14.23 -14.17
N LEU A 209 0.44 13.92 -14.03
CA LEU A 209 0.90 12.74 -13.29
C LEU A 209 0.54 12.75 -11.79
N PRO A 210 0.79 13.85 -11.03
CA PRO A 210 0.39 13.92 -9.62
C PRO A 210 -1.13 13.93 -9.45
N ASP A 211 -1.86 14.57 -10.37
CA ASP A 211 -3.31 14.58 -10.35
C ASP A 211 -3.87 13.18 -10.60
N LEU A 212 -3.35 12.46 -11.60
CA LEU A 212 -3.74 11.07 -11.86
C LEU A 212 -3.44 10.15 -10.66
N ALA A 213 -2.28 10.32 -10.02
CA ALA A 213 -1.92 9.54 -8.82
C ALA A 213 -2.89 9.80 -7.66
N LYS A 214 -3.30 11.06 -7.45
CA LYS A 214 -4.29 11.45 -6.44
C LYS A 214 -5.64 10.80 -6.74
N TRP A 215 -6.16 10.97 -7.94
CA TRP A 215 -7.48 10.47 -8.31
C TRP A 215 -7.54 8.94 -8.31
N ARG A 216 -6.47 8.26 -8.68
CA ARG A 216 -6.37 6.80 -8.52
C ARG A 216 -6.52 6.35 -7.07
N LYS A 217 -5.86 7.04 -6.14
CA LYS A 217 -5.97 6.74 -4.70
C LYS A 217 -7.39 6.97 -4.19
N ASP A 218 -8.05 8.04 -4.63
CA ASP A 218 -9.43 8.34 -4.25
C ASP A 218 -10.41 7.33 -4.84
N LEU A 219 -10.19 6.90 -6.08
CA LEU A 219 -10.98 5.88 -6.76
C LEU A 219 -10.97 4.53 -6.04
N THR A 220 -9.80 4.08 -5.59
CA THR A 220 -9.67 2.74 -4.96
C THR A 220 -9.86 2.75 -3.45
N ALA A 221 -10.06 3.91 -2.83
CA ALA A 221 -10.10 4.05 -1.38
C ALA A 221 -11.12 3.13 -0.70
N THR A 222 -12.28 2.91 -1.33
CA THR A 222 -13.35 2.05 -0.82
C THR A 222 -13.17 0.56 -1.16
N ALA A 223 -12.31 0.24 -2.12
CA ALA A 223 -11.99 -1.13 -2.53
C ALA A 223 -10.70 -1.66 -1.90
N GLU A 224 -9.71 -0.78 -1.68
CA GLU A 224 -8.43 -1.09 -1.04
C GLU A 224 -8.44 -0.63 0.42
N TYR A 225 -9.31 -1.22 1.22
CA TYR A 225 -9.47 -0.90 2.64
C TYR A 225 -9.14 -2.11 3.53
N ALA A 226 -8.95 -1.85 4.80
CA ALA A 226 -8.86 -2.91 5.81
C ALA A 226 -9.71 -2.51 7.04
N PRO A 227 -10.68 -3.34 7.44
CA PRO A 227 -11.49 -3.08 8.64
C PRO A 227 -10.60 -2.94 9.88
N THR A 228 -10.93 -2.00 10.75
CA THR A 228 -10.14 -1.70 11.96
C THR A 228 -9.92 -2.94 12.84
N TRP A 229 -10.93 -3.83 12.93
CA TRP A 229 -10.80 -5.05 13.71
C TRP A 229 -9.74 -6.01 13.13
N VAL A 230 -9.57 -6.07 11.79
CA VAL A 230 -8.51 -6.85 11.14
C VAL A 230 -7.15 -6.28 11.51
N ILE A 231 -6.99 -4.96 11.43
CA ILE A 231 -5.75 -4.26 11.77
C ILE A 231 -5.36 -4.54 13.23
N VAL A 232 -6.31 -4.39 14.16
CA VAL A 232 -6.10 -4.63 15.59
C VAL A 232 -5.79 -6.10 15.86
N SER A 233 -6.52 -7.03 15.25
CA SER A 233 -6.28 -8.47 15.43
C SER A 233 -4.89 -8.89 14.95
N ILE A 234 -4.44 -8.39 13.80
CA ILE A 234 -3.08 -8.66 13.29
C ILE A 234 -2.02 -8.04 14.20
N ALA A 235 -2.22 -6.80 14.65
CA ALA A 235 -1.29 -6.15 15.58
C ALA A 235 -1.14 -6.93 16.88
N LEU A 236 -2.25 -7.41 17.47
CA LEU A 236 -2.25 -8.24 18.66
C LEU A 236 -1.57 -9.60 18.42
N ALA A 237 -1.89 -10.26 17.29
CA ALA A 237 -1.29 -11.55 16.96
C ALA A 237 0.25 -11.44 16.78
N LEU A 238 0.73 -10.38 16.12
CA LEU A 238 2.17 -10.11 15.97
C LEU A 238 2.81 -9.81 17.33
N GLY A 239 2.18 -8.98 18.17
CA GLY A 239 2.67 -8.66 19.50
C GLY A 239 2.78 -9.89 20.40
N CYS A 240 1.73 -10.71 20.46
CA CYS A 240 1.73 -11.96 21.21
C CYS A 240 2.74 -12.97 20.65
N GLY A 241 2.83 -13.11 19.32
CA GLY A 241 3.78 -13.98 18.66
C GLY A 241 5.23 -13.64 18.98
N THR A 242 5.57 -12.35 18.94
CA THR A 242 6.91 -11.87 19.31
C THR A 242 7.20 -12.06 20.80
N MET A 243 6.22 -11.85 21.67
CA MET A 243 6.38 -12.11 23.12
C MET A 243 6.66 -13.58 23.44
N VAL A 244 6.03 -14.51 22.75
CA VAL A 244 6.25 -15.96 22.94
C VAL A 244 7.53 -16.43 22.25
N GLY A 245 7.81 -15.89 21.06
CA GLY A 245 8.91 -16.33 20.18
C GLY A 245 10.27 -15.70 20.45
N TRP A 246 10.35 -14.63 21.26
CA TRP A 246 11.58 -13.82 21.41
C TRP A 246 12.83 -14.62 21.79
N ARG A 247 12.69 -15.63 22.66
CA ARG A 247 13.82 -16.49 23.06
C ARG A 247 14.42 -17.28 21.90
N ARG A 248 13.60 -17.70 20.93
CA ARG A 248 14.05 -18.44 19.74
C ARG A 248 14.68 -17.54 18.67
N ILE A 249 14.40 -16.23 18.75
CA ILE A 249 14.92 -15.25 17.80
C ILE A 249 16.26 -14.69 18.28
N VAL A 250 16.46 -14.58 19.60
CA VAL A 250 17.64 -13.93 20.23
C VAL A 250 18.72 -14.95 20.63
N TYR A 251 18.38 -16.22 20.78
CA TYR A 251 19.28 -17.33 21.10
C TYR A 251 19.24 -18.41 19.99
#